data_b5b0f72bd1398d024668352cec264cd8
#
_entry.id   b5b0f72bd1398d024668352cec264cd8
#
_cell.length_a   1.000
_cell.length_b   1.000
_cell.length_c   1.000
_cell.angle_alpha   90.00
_cell.angle_beta   90.00
_cell.angle_gamma   90.00
#
_symmetry.space_group_name_H-M   'P 1'
#
loop_
_entity.id
_entity.type
_entity.pdbx_description
1 polymer ?
#
loop_
_entity_poly.entity_id
_entity_poly.type
_entity_poly.pdbx_seq_one_letter_code
_entity_poly.pdbx_strand_id
1 'polypeptide(L)' 'MNYLELSIEFEDLNAFVDVLKQELADLGFEAFVDSENGFSAYISSLEFSENKVSSLLQNHNDLIHTYTLKEHPYENW' A
#
# COMPACT_ATOMS: atom_id res chain seq x y z
N MET A 1 7.90 -16.91 5.90
CA MET A 1 6.86 -15.88 5.80
C MET A 1 7.37 -14.74 4.95
N ASN A 2 6.57 -14.27 4.03
CA ASN A 2 6.95 -13.19 3.13
C ASN A 2 6.21 -11.91 3.48
N TYR A 3 6.78 -10.79 3.06
CA TYR A 3 6.12 -9.50 3.14
C TYR A 3 5.84 -8.99 1.75
N LEU A 4 4.75 -8.27 1.62
CA LEU A 4 4.39 -7.60 0.38
C LEU A 4 4.55 -6.10 0.58
N GLU A 5 5.12 -5.45 -0.41
CA GLU A 5 5.31 -4.01 -0.42
C GLU A 5 4.40 -3.41 -1.50
N LEU A 6 3.48 -2.59 -1.08
CA LEU A 6 2.60 -1.85 -2.00
C LEU A 6 3.11 -0.42 -2.07
N SER A 7 3.64 -0.02 -3.22
CA SER A 7 4.13 1.34 -3.43
C SER A 7 3.12 2.08 -4.29
N ILE A 8 2.66 3.22 -3.79
CA ILE A 8 1.63 4.02 -4.46
C ILE A 8 2.19 5.42 -4.73
N GLU A 9 2.01 5.89 -5.96
CA GLU A 9 2.35 7.25 -6.35
C GLU A 9 1.07 7.99 -6.71
N PHE A 10 0.99 9.25 -6.29
CA PHE A 10 -0.18 10.09 -6.51
C PHE A 10 0.14 11.22 -7.48
N GLU A 11 -0.90 11.71 -8.18
CA GLU A 11 -0.76 12.89 -9.02
C GLU A 11 -0.41 14.11 -8.16
N ASP A 12 -1.14 14.27 -7.06
CA ASP A 12 -0.92 15.35 -6.11
C ASP A 12 -0.97 14.80 -4.70
N LEU A 13 -0.01 15.19 -3.87
CA LEU A 13 -0.03 14.84 -2.45
C LEU A 13 -1.00 15.77 -1.72
N ASN A 14 -1.94 15.19 -1.00
CA ASN A 14 -2.94 15.95 -0.26
C ASN A 14 -3.43 15.13 0.94
N ALA A 15 -4.45 15.64 1.62
CA ALA A 15 -4.98 14.98 2.83
C ALA A 15 -5.53 13.58 2.54
N PHE A 16 -5.85 13.26 1.30
CA PHE A 16 -6.34 11.95 0.93
C PHE A 16 -5.29 10.87 1.16
N VAL A 17 -4.01 11.22 1.07
CA VAL A 17 -2.94 10.26 1.33
C VAL A 17 -3.08 9.65 2.73
N ASP A 18 -3.38 10.49 3.72
CA ASP A 18 -3.57 10.01 5.09
C ASP A 18 -4.80 9.14 5.22
N VAL A 19 -5.86 9.47 4.50
CA VAL A 19 -7.09 8.67 4.49
C VAL A 19 -6.79 7.29 3.92
N LEU A 20 -6.05 7.22 2.83
CA LEU A 20 -5.71 5.95 2.21
C LEU A 20 -4.81 5.11 3.12
N LYS A 21 -3.86 5.74 3.80
CA LYS A 21 -3.04 5.04 4.77
C LYS A 21 -3.89 4.39 5.86
N GLN A 22 -4.89 5.13 6.37
CA GLN A 22 -5.77 4.60 7.39
C GLN A 22 -6.57 3.40 6.87
N GLU A 23 -7.07 3.49 5.66
CA GLU A 23 -7.82 2.39 5.06
C GLU A 23 -6.94 1.15 4.85
N LEU A 24 -5.69 1.36 4.44
CA LEU A 24 -4.75 0.25 4.28
C LEU A 24 -4.39 -0.37 5.64
N ALA A 25 -4.24 0.46 6.66
CA ALA A 25 -3.98 -0.06 8.01
C ALA A 25 -5.13 -0.95 8.48
N ASP A 26 -6.36 -0.58 8.14
CA ASP A 26 -7.54 -1.39 8.47
C ASP A 26 -7.52 -2.74 7.75
N LEU A 27 -6.83 -2.85 6.63
CA LEU A 27 -6.69 -4.10 5.90
C LEU A 27 -5.53 -4.97 6.40
N GLY A 28 -4.75 -4.46 7.35
CA GLY A 28 -3.67 -5.24 7.95
C GLY A 28 -2.27 -4.75 7.62
N PHE A 29 -2.13 -3.65 6.88
CA PHE A 29 -0.81 -3.09 6.61
C PHE A 29 -0.21 -2.54 7.90
N GLU A 30 1.05 -2.88 8.14
CA GLU A 30 1.69 -2.64 9.44
C GLU A 30 2.64 -1.45 9.44
N ALA A 31 3.22 -1.13 8.30
CA ALA A 31 4.23 -0.09 8.23
C ALA A 31 4.04 0.74 6.98
N PHE A 32 4.38 2.01 7.07
CA PHE A 32 4.27 2.94 5.96
C PHE A 32 5.54 3.77 5.89
N VAL A 33 6.07 3.94 4.68
CA VAL A 33 7.27 4.73 4.45
C VAL A 33 6.93 5.76 3.38
N ASP A 34 7.02 7.04 3.75
CA ASP A 34 6.72 8.11 2.81
C ASP A 34 7.80 8.20 1.74
N SER A 35 7.37 8.53 0.53
CA SER A 35 8.27 8.77 -0.58
C SER A 35 7.93 10.13 -1.20
N GLU A 36 8.70 10.53 -2.21
CA GLU A 36 8.55 11.86 -2.80
C GLU A 36 7.15 12.09 -3.35
N ASN A 37 6.59 11.09 -4.03
CA ASN A 37 5.30 11.23 -4.71
C ASN A 37 4.20 10.37 -4.11
N GLY A 38 4.46 9.74 -2.97
CA GLY A 38 3.47 8.85 -2.37
C GLY A 38 4.01 8.15 -1.14
N PHE A 39 3.79 6.84 -1.07
CA PHE A 39 4.28 6.06 0.06
C PHE A 39 4.34 4.58 -0.31
N SER A 40 5.06 3.81 0.51
CA SER A 40 5.07 2.36 0.44
C SER A 40 4.44 1.81 1.71
N ALA A 41 3.63 0.77 1.57
CA ALA A 41 2.99 0.11 2.70
C ALA A 41 3.36 -1.37 2.70
N TYR A 42 3.53 -1.93 3.88
CA TYR A 42 4.01 -3.30 4.04
C TYR A 42 3.00 -4.14 4.80
N ILE A 43 2.77 -5.35 4.31
CA ILE A 43 1.83 -6.27 4.92
C ILE A 43 2.41 -7.69 4.85
N SER A 44 2.14 -8.48 5.90
CA SER A 44 2.48 -9.90 5.88
C SER A 44 1.66 -10.61 4.81
N SER A 45 2.29 -11.54 4.08
CA SER A 45 1.57 -12.30 3.07
C SER A 45 0.40 -13.08 3.64
N LEU A 46 0.44 -13.40 4.92
CA LEU A 46 -0.66 -14.13 5.59
C LEU A 46 -1.88 -13.24 5.79
N GLU A 47 -1.69 -11.94 5.88
CA GLU A 47 -2.78 -10.98 6.09
C GLU A 47 -3.27 -10.36 4.78
N PHE A 48 -2.51 -10.52 3.71
CA PHE A 48 -2.81 -9.87 2.44
C PHE A 48 -4.05 -10.45 1.79
N SER A 49 -4.95 -9.57 1.36
CA SER A 49 -6.12 -9.94 0.57
C SER A 49 -6.10 -9.14 -0.73
N GLU A 50 -5.80 -9.82 -1.82
CA GLU A 50 -5.73 -9.19 -3.13
C GLU A 50 -7.05 -8.51 -3.51
N ASN A 51 -8.17 -9.18 -3.25
CA ASN A 51 -9.47 -8.63 -3.59
C ASN A 51 -9.78 -7.33 -2.84
N LYS A 52 -9.47 -7.30 -1.56
CA LYS A 52 -9.74 -6.10 -0.75
C LYS A 52 -8.84 -4.96 -1.17
N VAL A 53 -7.57 -5.23 -1.42
CA VAL A 53 -6.62 -4.19 -1.83
C VAL A 53 -6.98 -3.68 -3.23
N SER A 54 -7.29 -4.57 -4.17
CA SER A 54 -7.69 -4.17 -5.51
C SER A 54 -8.94 -3.30 -5.49
N SER A 55 -9.94 -3.69 -4.70
CA SER A 55 -11.16 -2.89 -4.57
C SER A 55 -10.88 -1.50 -4.02
N LEU A 56 -10.02 -1.43 -3.00
CA LEU A 56 -9.66 -0.15 -2.41
C LEU A 56 -8.96 0.75 -3.42
N LEU A 57 -8.00 0.21 -4.16
CA LEU A 57 -7.26 0.99 -5.14
C LEU A 57 -8.14 1.42 -6.30
N GLN A 58 -9.09 0.58 -6.73
CA GLN A 58 -10.03 0.94 -7.77
C GLN A 58 -10.98 2.05 -7.35
N ASN A 59 -11.40 2.04 -6.10
CA ASN A 59 -12.29 3.08 -5.59
C ASN A 59 -11.63 4.45 -5.61
N HIS A 60 -10.31 4.50 -5.65
CA HIS A 60 -9.54 5.74 -5.59
C HIS A 60 -8.61 5.92 -6.79
N ASN A 61 -8.89 5.23 -7.90
CA ASN A 61 -7.97 5.25 -9.03
C ASN A 61 -7.82 6.63 -9.67
N ASP A 62 -8.80 7.53 -9.50
CA ASP A 62 -8.70 8.90 -10.01
C ASP A 62 -7.59 9.69 -9.33
N LEU A 63 -7.24 9.31 -8.10
CA LEU A 63 -6.24 10.02 -7.30
C LEU A 63 -4.88 9.35 -7.33
N ILE A 64 -4.84 8.09 -7.74
CA ILE A 64 -3.61 7.32 -7.79
C ILE A 64 -3.03 7.36 -9.19
N HIS A 65 -1.78 7.83 -9.30
CA HIS A 65 -1.10 7.88 -10.58
C HIS A 65 -0.67 6.48 -11.01
N THR A 66 0.01 5.76 -10.12
CA THR A 66 0.42 4.39 -10.38
C THR A 66 0.69 3.67 -9.07
N TYR A 67 0.71 2.35 -9.12
CA TYR A 67 1.12 1.57 -7.96
C TYR A 67 1.82 0.30 -8.43
N THR A 68 2.66 -0.24 -7.56
CA THR A 68 3.34 -1.51 -7.80
C THR A 68 3.24 -2.36 -6.53
N LEU A 69 3.22 -3.67 -6.73
CA LEU A 69 3.19 -4.62 -5.62
C LEU A 69 4.39 -5.56 -5.79
N LYS A 70 5.21 -5.63 -4.76
CA LYS A 70 6.39 -6.51 -4.74
C LYS A 70 6.30 -7.45 -3.58
N GLU A 71 6.74 -8.69 -3.79
CA GLU A 71 6.87 -9.65 -2.71
C GLU A 71 8.32 -9.70 -2.27
N HIS A 72 8.53 -9.56 -0.97
CA HIS A 72 9.86 -9.66 -0.37
C HIS A 72 9.91 -10.93 0.47
N PRO A 73 10.72 -11.91 0.11
CA PRO A 73 10.87 -13.10 0.95
C PRO A 73 11.49 -12.70 2.29
N TYR A 74 11.05 -13.36 3.34
CA TYR A 74 11.66 -13.15 4.64
C TYR A 74 13.07 -13.66 4.61
N GLU A 75 14.01 -12.82 4.96
CA GLU A 75 15.40 -13.20 5.07
C GLU A 75 15.89 -12.89 6.47
N ASN A 76 16.60 -13.85 7.00
CA ASN A 76 17.17 -13.70 8.32
C ASN A 76 18.61 -13.17 8.16
N TRP A 77 18.76 -11.89 8.37
CA TRP A 77 20.06 -11.23 8.23
C TRP A 77 21.00 -11.56 9.36
#